data_cd36209b55f8136c553e54cb846748a4
#
_entry.id   cd36209b55f8136c553e54cb846748a4
#
_cell.length_a   1.000
_cell.length_b   1.000
_cell.length_c   1.000
_cell.angle_alpha   90.00
_cell.angle_beta   90.00
_cell.angle_gamma   90.00
#
_symmetry.space_group_name_H-M   'P 1'
#
loop_
_entity.id
_entity.type
_entity.pdbx_description
1 polymer ?
#
loop_
_entity_poly.entity_id
_entity_poly.type
_entity_poly.pdbx_seq_one_letter_code
_entity_poly.pdbx_strand_id
1 'polypeptide(L)'
;WIYLPDLPVFRRWVERRRQNAERLGEAQKLAEFQQRREALLRSLSYPRRERYAALARVCRDIENATADNPLAAADPATDPRLRKLDELMWTLLRLLGIEESLERFLETERTENVPQMLREAEAEAARLTAEAEALKQQGNPAALERKQRYLNSRLERLEVLRKRQQRIQQAEENLALVVSEQDRLDQQIKLIRADAVATRNAESLTARIDATVEHLDQTNKWLSQLDEFKDLVGDLPATEQRVGYEATVSAPPAAPPPLPAASEPVRSAARQRHSS
;
A
#
# COMPACT_ATOMS: atom_id res chain seq x y z
N TRP A 1 1.41 -47.93 -39.46
CA TRP A 1 1.19 -46.67 -38.76
C TRP A 1 0.84 -47.02 -37.31
N ILE A 2 1.85 -46.95 -36.39
CA ILE A 2 1.65 -47.17 -34.94
C ILE A 2 1.14 -45.86 -34.39
N TYR A 3 -0.10 -45.86 -33.96
CA TYR A 3 -0.73 -44.70 -33.29
C TYR A 3 -0.18 -44.63 -31.87
N LEU A 4 0.86 -43.78 -31.68
CA LEU A 4 1.58 -43.60 -30.42
C LEU A 4 0.83 -42.91 -29.25
N PRO A 5 -0.37 -42.29 -29.40
CA PRO A 5 -1.00 -41.55 -28.31
C PRO A 5 -1.61 -42.42 -27.21
N ASP A 6 -1.83 -43.73 -27.42
CA ASP A 6 -2.55 -44.58 -26.46
C ASP A 6 -1.65 -45.40 -25.52
N LEU A 7 -0.34 -45.29 -25.60
CA LEU A 7 0.57 -45.96 -24.69
C LEU A 7 0.48 -45.27 -23.28
N PRO A 8 0.22 -46.04 -22.21
CA PRO A 8 0.09 -45.51 -20.84
C PRO A 8 1.37 -44.77 -20.38
N VAL A 9 2.54 -45.10 -20.94
CA VAL A 9 3.81 -44.45 -20.67
C VAL A 9 3.85 -43.05 -21.28
N PHE A 10 3.29 -42.87 -22.49
CA PHE A 10 3.25 -41.55 -23.15
C PHE A 10 2.27 -40.63 -22.46
N ARG A 11 1.08 -41.12 -22.06
CA ARG A 11 0.11 -40.34 -21.27
C ARG A 11 0.71 -39.87 -19.93
N ARG A 12 1.41 -40.75 -19.20
CA ARG A 12 2.11 -40.39 -17.95
C ARG A 12 3.24 -39.37 -18.17
N TRP A 13 3.94 -39.45 -19.30
CA TRP A 13 4.98 -38.49 -19.64
C TRP A 13 4.39 -37.12 -20.00
N VAL A 14 3.32 -37.06 -20.76
CA VAL A 14 2.61 -35.83 -21.09
C VAL A 14 2.01 -35.19 -19.83
N GLU A 15 1.38 -35.97 -18.98
CA GLU A 15 0.86 -35.49 -17.70
C GLU A 15 1.95 -34.93 -16.78
N ARG A 16 3.08 -35.61 -16.65
CA ARG A 16 4.23 -35.08 -15.88
C ARG A 16 4.77 -33.79 -16.46
N ARG A 17 4.85 -33.68 -17.78
CA ARG A 17 5.29 -32.43 -18.42
C ARG A 17 4.31 -31.31 -18.20
N ARG A 18 3.03 -31.59 -18.27
CA ARG A 18 1.97 -30.61 -18.00
C ARG A 18 2.01 -30.16 -16.53
N GLN A 19 2.09 -31.09 -15.59
CA GLN A 19 2.22 -30.78 -14.17
C GLN A 19 3.49 -29.97 -13.85
N ASN A 20 4.61 -30.28 -14.49
CA ASN A 20 5.84 -29.50 -14.31
C ASN A 20 5.72 -28.09 -14.90
N ALA A 21 5.04 -27.93 -16.05
CA ALA A 21 4.80 -26.61 -16.63
C ALA A 21 3.83 -25.78 -15.76
N GLU A 22 2.80 -26.38 -15.22
CA GLU A 22 1.86 -25.76 -14.27
C GLU A 22 2.58 -25.31 -12.99
N ARG A 23 3.41 -26.18 -12.38
CA ARG A 23 4.24 -25.84 -11.21
C ARG A 23 5.23 -24.71 -11.47
N LEU A 24 5.87 -24.70 -12.63
CA LEU A 24 6.80 -23.62 -13.02
C LEU A 24 6.04 -22.29 -13.20
N GLY A 25 4.84 -22.33 -13.79
CA GLY A 25 3.96 -21.17 -13.93
C GLY A 25 3.48 -20.62 -12.58
N GLU A 26 3.15 -21.50 -11.63
CA GLU A 26 2.77 -21.10 -10.27
C GLU A 26 3.96 -20.51 -9.51
N ALA A 27 5.14 -21.13 -9.60
CA ALA A 27 6.35 -20.62 -8.97
C ALA A 27 6.73 -19.23 -9.49
N GLN A 28 6.56 -18.97 -10.81
CA GLN A 28 6.79 -17.65 -11.39
C GLN A 28 5.80 -16.63 -10.85
N LYS A 29 4.50 -16.93 -10.83
CA LYS A 29 3.46 -16.05 -10.26
C LYS A 29 3.75 -15.72 -8.79
N LEU A 30 4.17 -16.71 -8.01
CA LEU A 30 4.53 -16.52 -6.62
C LEU A 30 5.76 -15.61 -6.48
N ALA A 31 6.80 -15.82 -7.30
CA ALA A 31 8.00 -14.98 -7.28
C ALA A 31 7.70 -13.52 -7.67
N GLU A 32 6.88 -13.30 -8.71
CA GLU A 32 6.44 -11.97 -9.12
C GLU A 32 5.63 -11.27 -8.03
N PHE A 33 4.76 -12.01 -7.37
CA PHE A 33 3.99 -11.49 -6.24
C PHE A 33 4.90 -11.12 -5.07
N GLN A 34 5.86 -11.96 -4.71
CA GLN A 34 6.82 -11.67 -3.63
C GLN A 34 7.64 -10.42 -3.94
N GLN A 35 8.12 -10.27 -5.19
CA GLN A 35 8.83 -9.05 -5.61
C GLN A 35 7.94 -7.80 -5.49
N ARG A 36 6.67 -7.88 -5.90
CA ARG A 36 5.71 -6.78 -5.77
C ARG A 36 5.46 -6.42 -4.30
N ARG A 37 5.25 -7.42 -3.45
CA ARG A 37 5.07 -7.24 -2.01
C ARG A 37 6.27 -6.56 -1.37
N GLU A 38 7.48 -7.01 -1.68
CA GLU A 38 8.70 -6.41 -1.16
C GLU A 38 8.92 -4.98 -1.66
N ALA A 39 8.61 -4.71 -2.93
CA ALA A 39 8.68 -3.35 -3.47
C ALA A 39 7.72 -2.42 -2.72
N LEU A 40 6.50 -2.87 -2.46
CA LEU A 40 5.51 -2.11 -1.69
C LEU A 40 5.98 -1.89 -0.25
N LEU A 41 6.49 -2.92 0.43
CA LEU A 41 7.05 -2.78 1.79
C LEU A 41 8.21 -1.79 1.85
N ARG A 42 9.09 -1.76 0.84
CA ARG A 42 10.21 -0.81 0.78
C ARG A 42 9.74 0.63 0.54
N SER A 43 8.63 0.84 -0.16
CA SER A 43 8.08 2.17 -0.40
C SER A 43 7.42 2.79 0.82
N LEU A 44 7.04 1.98 1.83
CA LEU A 44 6.41 2.46 3.05
C LEU A 44 7.39 3.17 3.96
N SER A 45 6.90 4.18 4.69
CA SER A 45 7.60 4.82 5.81
C SER A 45 7.88 3.83 6.95
N TYR A 46 8.88 4.13 7.78
CA TYR A 46 9.28 3.25 8.89
C TYR A 46 8.12 2.91 9.84
N PRO A 47 7.28 3.85 10.31
CA PRO A 47 6.17 3.54 11.22
C PRO A 47 5.17 2.55 10.61
N ARG A 48 4.86 2.66 9.31
CA ARG A 48 3.94 1.76 8.62
C ARG A 48 4.51 0.37 8.45
N ARG A 49 5.79 0.26 8.13
CA ARG A 49 6.50 -1.04 8.09
C ARG A 49 6.46 -1.72 9.44
N GLU A 50 6.67 -0.98 10.52
CA GLU A 50 6.62 -1.53 11.89
C GLU A 50 5.21 -1.98 12.27
N ARG A 51 4.17 -1.20 11.89
CA ARG A 51 2.76 -1.60 12.07
C ARG A 51 2.44 -2.91 11.34
N TYR A 52 2.88 -3.05 10.09
CA TYR A 52 2.76 -4.30 9.34
C TYR A 52 3.49 -5.45 10.02
N ALA A 53 4.74 -5.27 10.43
CA ALA A 53 5.54 -6.29 11.10
C ALA A 53 4.97 -6.69 12.46
N ALA A 54 4.36 -5.76 13.19
CA ALA A 54 3.68 -6.05 14.46
C ALA A 54 2.48 -6.99 14.24
N LEU A 55 1.68 -6.72 13.19
CA LEU A 55 0.52 -7.55 12.88
C LEU A 55 0.93 -8.91 12.29
N ALA A 56 2.01 -8.97 11.52
CA ALA A 56 2.60 -10.22 11.05
C ALA A 56 3.04 -11.14 12.22
N ARG A 57 3.52 -10.55 13.33
CA ARG A 57 3.80 -11.32 14.57
C ARG A 57 2.52 -11.90 15.17
N VAL A 58 1.44 -11.13 15.19
CA VAL A 58 0.13 -11.62 15.67
C VAL A 58 -0.38 -12.78 14.80
N CYS A 59 -0.22 -12.72 13.48
CA CYS A 59 -0.58 -13.82 12.59
C CYS A 59 0.26 -15.08 12.85
N ARG A 60 1.54 -14.94 13.16
CA ARG A 60 2.39 -16.08 13.57
C ARG A 60 1.92 -16.71 14.89
N ASP A 61 1.49 -15.91 15.86
CA ASP A 61 0.88 -16.45 17.08
C ASP A 61 -0.36 -17.28 16.77
N ILE A 62 -1.20 -16.85 15.81
CA ILE A 62 -2.36 -17.61 15.35
C ILE A 62 -1.93 -18.92 14.68
N GLU A 63 -0.92 -18.89 13.80
CA GLU A 63 -0.39 -20.10 13.15
C GLU A 63 0.13 -21.11 14.18
N ASN A 64 0.93 -20.65 15.14
CA ASN A 64 1.45 -21.51 16.20
C ASN A 64 0.32 -22.14 17.03
N ALA A 65 -0.67 -21.32 17.42
CA ALA A 65 -1.81 -21.83 18.19
C ALA A 65 -2.67 -22.84 17.39
N THR A 66 -2.70 -22.72 16.05
CA THR A 66 -3.43 -23.66 15.18
C THR A 66 -2.62 -24.91 14.86
N ALA A 67 -1.30 -24.84 14.83
CA ALA A 67 -0.43 -26.00 14.59
C ALA A 67 -0.51 -27.03 15.72
N ASP A 68 -0.75 -26.61 16.96
CA ASP A 68 -0.92 -27.49 18.13
C ASP A 68 -2.28 -28.22 18.12
N ASN A 69 -3.16 -27.97 17.15
CA ASN A 69 -4.47 -28.59 17.06
C ASN A 69 -4.40 -29.91 16.25
N PRO A 70 -4.88 -31.05 16.79
CA PRO A 70 -4.87 -32.36 16.09
C PRO A 70 -5.72 -32.37 14.79
N LEU A 71 -6.59 -31.39 14.59
CA LEU A 71 -7.36 -31.18 13.37
C LEU A 71 -6.64 -30.25 12.37
N ALA A 72 -5.40 -29.83 12.63
CA ALA A 72 -4.62 -29.03 11.70
C ALA A 72 -4.40 -29.81 10.39
N ALA A 73 -4.37 -29.10 9.27
CA ALA A 73 -4.02 -29.67 7.98
C ALA A 73 -2.62 -30.31 8.07
N ALA A 74 -2.44 -31.46 7.41
CA ALA A 74 -1.16 -32.17 7.43
C ALA A 74 0.01 -31.35 6.89
N ASP A 75 -0.27 -30.34 6.05
CA ASP A 75 0.71 -29.42 5.49
C ASP A 75 0.24 -27.95 5.69
N PRO A 76 0.96 -27.15 6.49
CA PRO A 76 0.67 -25.74 6.68
C PRO A 76 0.69 -24.92 5.37
N ALA A 77 1.43 -25.36 4.34
CA ALA A 77 1.52 -24.69 3.06
C ALA A 77 0.20 -24.72 2.27
N THR A 78 -0.69 -25.66 2.57
CA THR A 78 -1.97 -25.84 1.88
C THR A 78 -3.19 -25.57 2.78
N ASP A 79 -2.98 -25.17 4.04
CA ASP A 79 -4.09 -24.87 4.97
C ASP A 79 -4.90 -23.65 4.48
N PRO A 80 -6.20 -23.83 4.16
CA PRO A 80 -7.04 -22.76 3.67
C PRO A 80 -7.24 -21.61 4.67
N ARG A 81 -7.15 -21.90 5.97
CA ARG A 81 -7.27 -20.88 7.03
C ARG A 81 -6.08 -19.95 7.03
N LEU A 82 -4.88 -20.50 6.87
CA LEU A 82 -3.65 -19.71 6.81
C LEU A 82 -3.54 -18.91 5.51
N ARG A 83 -4.11 -19.42 4.40
CA ARG A 83 -4.23 -18.64 3.15
C ARG A 83 -5.10 -17.39 3.34
N LYS A 84 -6.18 -17.49 4.11
CA LYS A 84 -7.02 -16.34 4.43
C LYS A 84 -6.30 -15.31 5.31
N LEU A 85 -5.40 -15.74 6.21
CA LEU A 85 -4.53 -14.81 6.93
C LEU A 85 -3.55 -14.08 5.98
N ASP A 86 -3.01 -14.78 4.99
CA ASP A 86 -2.18 -14.15 3.96
C ASP A 86 -2.96 -13.07 3.20
N GLU A 87 -4.24 -13.31 2.90
CA GLU A 87 -5.14 -12.37 2.23
C GLU A 87 -5.45 -11.13 3.08
N LEU A 88 -5.72 -11.32 4.38
CA LEU A 88 -5.88 -10.24 5.33
C LEU A 88 -4.63 -9.35 5.39
N MET A 89 -3.46 -9.96 5.49
CA MET A 89 -2.19 -9.26 5.58
C MET A 89 -1.83 -8.54 4.27
N TRP A 90 -2.16 -9.13 3.12
CA TRP A 90 -2.00 -8.48 1.83
C TRP A 90 -2.89 -7.24 1.70
N THR A 91 -4.16 -7.35 2.08
CA THR A 91 -5.09 -6.21 2.08
C THR A 91 -4.62 -5.10 3.01
N LEU A 92 -4.14 -5.43 4.20
CA LEU A 92 -3.53 -4.45 5.10
C LEU A 92 -2.34 -3.73 4.45
N LEU A 93 -1.44 -4.48 3.80
CA LEU A 93 -0.27 -3.90 3.15
C LEU A 93 -0.66 -2.91 2.05
N ARG A 94 -1.69 -3.25 1.27
CA ARG A 94 -2.25 -2.37 0.24
C ARG A 94 -2.83 -1.10 0.84
N LEU A 95 -3.62 -1.22 1.91
CA LEU A 95 -4.18 -0.08 2.63
C LEU A 95 -3.09 0.86 3.17
N LEU A 96 -2.00 0.31 3.73
CA LEU A 96 -0.85 1.10 4.19
C LEU A 96 -0.15 1.82 3.02
N GLY A 97 -0.06 1.18 1.85
CA GLY A 97 0.49 1.80 0.64
C GLY A 97 -0.38 2.95 0.11
N ILE A 98 -1.70 2.77 0.13
CA ILE A 98 -2.66 3.81 -0.29
C ILE A 98 -2.63 4.99 0.68
N GLU A 99 -2.61 4.74 1.99
CA GLU A 99 -2.45 5.77 3.02
C GLU A 99 -1.20 6.63 2.77
N GLU A 100 -0.05 5.98 2.54
CA GLU A 100 1.22 6.66 2.23
C GLU A 100 1.12 7.54 0.99
N SER A 101 0.43 7.06 -0.05
CA SER A 101 0.25 7.78 -1.32
C SER A 101 -0.70 8.97 -1.18
N LEU A 102 -1.82 8.79 -0.45
CA LEU A 102 -2.79 9.86 -0.18
C LEU A 102 -2.19 10.97 0.67
N GLU A 103 -1.46 10.63 1.74
CA GLU A 103 -0.79 11.63 2.56
C GLU A 103 0.25 12.43 1.77
N ARG A 104 1.02 11.77 0.93
CA ARG A 104 2.02 12.41 0.08
C ARG A 104 1.38 13.36 -0.93
N PHE A 105 0.24 12.95 -1.51
CA PHE A 105 -0.56 13.81 -2.38
C PHE A 105 -1.08 15.04 -1.62
N LEU A 106 -1.73 14.83 -0.46
CA LEU A 106 -2.28 15.91 0.34
C LEU A 106 -1.20 16.89 0.83
N GLU A 107 -0.01 16.39 1.19
CA GLU A 107 1.10 17.25 1.58
C GLU A 107 1.59 18.13 0.41
N THR A 108 1.66 17.57 -0.80
CA THR A 108 1.98 18.34 -2.01
C THR A 108 0.97 19.44 -2.27
N GLU A 109 -0.32 19.12 -2.21
CA GLU A 109 -1.40 20.10 -2.44
C GLU A 109 -1.47 21.17 -1.33
N ARG A 110 -1.10 20.83 -0.09
CA ARG A 110 -1.01 21.80 1.02
C ARG A 110 0.09 22.83 0.79
N THR A 111 1.24 22.43 0.25
CA THR A 111 2.33 23.37 -0.04
C THR A 111 1.94 24.42 -1.09
N GLU A 112 1.06 24.07 -2.02
CA GLU A 112 0.55 24.98 -3.05
C GLU A 112 -0.58 25.90 -2.59
N ASN A 113 -1.19 25.64 -1.45
CA ASN A 113 -2.28 26.42 -0.85
C ASN A 113 -3.47 26.67 -1.81
N VAL A 114 -3.96 25.61 -2.43
CA VAL A 114 -5.07 25.63 -3.40
C VAL A 114 -6.31 26.37 -2.87
N PRO A 115 -6.73 26.25 -1.60
CA PRO A 115 -7.89 26.98 -1.09
C PRO A 115 -7.74 28.52 -1.15
N GLN A 116 -6.53 29.02 -0.97
CA GLN A 116 -6.27 30.47 -1.11
C GLN A 116 -6.29 30.89 -2.58
N MET A 117 -5.61 30.11 -3.45
CA MET A 117 -5.64 30.37 -4.91
C MET A 117 -7.07 30.37 -5.46
N LEU A 118 -7.93 29.49 -4.96
CA LEU A 118 -9.33 29.41 -5.35
C LEU A 118 -10.09 30.69 -4.95
N ARG A 119 -9.95 31.16 -3.70
CA ARG A 119 -10.59 32.39 -3.23
C ARG A 119 -10.13 33.62 -4.04
N GLU A 120 -8.84 33.73 -4.33
CA GLU A 120 -8.29 34.79 -5.14
C GLU A 120 -8.84 34.77 -6.56
N ALA A 121 -8.90 33.59 -7.19
CA ALA A 121 -9.46 33.42 -8.52
C ALA A 121 -10.97 33.72 -8.57
N GLU A 122 -11.73 33.38 -7.54
CA GLU A 122 -13.16 33.75 -7.42
C GLU A 122 -13.36 35.23 -7.30
N ALA A 123 -12.57 35.90 -6.46
CA ALA A 123 -12.61 37.37 -6.32
C ALA A 123 -12.22 38.07 -7.61
N GLU A 124 -11.20 37.58 -8.31
CA GLU A 124 -10.79 38.11 -9.62
C GLU A 124 -11.88 37.95 -10.69
N ALA A 125 -12.48 36.77 -10.78
CA ALA A 125 -13.57 36.49 -11.71
C ALA A 125 -14.79 37.38 -11.46
N ALA A 126 -15.19 37.54 -10.18
CA ALA A 126 -16.29 38.42 -9.80
C ALA A 126 -16.02 39.90 -10.21
N ARG A 127 -14.82 40.41 -9.95
CA ARG A 127 -14.42 41.75 -10.34
C ARG A 127 -14.47 41.96 -11.87
N LEU A 128 -13.89 40.99 -12.62
CA LEU A 128 -13.87 41.07 -14.09
C LEU A 128 -15.26 40.94 -14.69
N THR A 129 -16.16 40.20 -14.09
CA THR A 129 -17.57 40.12 -14.49
C THR A 129 -18.26 41.47 -14.30
N ALA A 130 -18.07 42.15 -13.17
CA ALA A 130 -18.63 43.47 -12.92
C ALA A 130 -18.08 44.52 -13.89
N GLU A 131 -16.77 44.48 -14.18
CA GLU A 131 -16.14 45.38 -15.16
C GLU A 131 -16.67 45.12 -16.59
N ALA A 132 -16.90 43.86 -16.98
CA ALA A 132 -17.48 43.54 -18.29
C ALA A 132 -18.93 44.04 -18.42
N GLU A 133 -19.74 43.93 -17.37
CA GLU A 133 -21.10 44.47 -17.33
C GLU A 133 -21.10 46.01 -17.42
N ALA A 134 -20.19 46.70 -16.74
CA ALA A 134 -20.05 48.14 -16.82
C ALA A 134 -19.69 48.62 -18.26
N LEU A 135 -18.74 47.91 -18.93
CA LEU A 135 -18.37 48.21 -20.32
C LEU A 135 -19.52 47.94 -21.31
N LYS A 136 -20.35 46.96 -21.05
CA LYS A 136 -21.56 46.70 -21.84
C LYS A 136 -22.56 47.87 -21.75
N GLN A 137 -22.76 48.40 -20.54
CA GLN A 137 -23.61 49.58 -20.33
C GLN A 137 -23.05 50.85 -20.97
N GLN A 138 -21.73 51.00 -21.06
CA GLN A 138 -21.05 52.13 -21.70
C GLN A 138 -21.06 52.07 -23.23
N GLY A 139 -21.52 50.98 -23.85
CA GLY A 139 -21.61 50.83 -25.29
C GLY A 139 -20.27 50.75 -26.03
N ASN A 140 -19.19 50.25 -25.38
CA ASN A 140 -17.86 50.09 -26.00
C ASN A 140 -17.60 48.63 -26.39
N PRO A 141 -17.96 48.18 -27.61
CA PRO A 141 -17.92 46.76 -27.99
C PRO A 141 -16.49 46.20 -28.08
N ALA A 142 -15.52 47.01 -28.55
CA ALA A 142 -14.13 46.56 -28.71
C ALA A 142 -13.43 46.34 -27.34
N ALA A 143 -13.72 47.18 -26.35
CA ALA A 143 -13.22 46.99 -25.00
C ALA A 143 -13.91 45.80 -24.30
N LEU A 144 -15.20 45.64 -24.52
CA LEU A 144 -16.00 44.52 -23.99
C LEU A 144 -15.47 43.19 -24.51
N GLU A 145 -15.23 43.05 -25.81
CA GLU A 145 -14.73 41.78 -26.40
C GLU A 145 -13.37 41.37 -25.79
N ARG A 146 -12.43 42.33 -25.66
CA ARG A 146 -11.13 42.03 -25.01
C ARG A 146 -11.30 41.62 -23.56
N LYS A 147 -12.19 42.28 -22.81
CA LYS A 147 -12.45 41.95 -21.42
C LYS A 147 -13.11 40.58 -21.28
N GLN A 148 -14.03 40.22 -22.18
CA GLN A 148 -14.67 38.89 -22.20
C GLN A 148 -13.68 37.76 -22.48
N ARG A 149 -12.74 37.94 -23.44
CA ARG A 149 -11.68 36.94 -23.68
C ARG A 149 -10.82 36.70 -22.42
N TYR A 150 -10.48 37.82 -21.74
CA TYR A 150 -9.71 37.71 -20.49
C TYR A 150 -10.52 37.03 -19.37
N LEU A 151 -11.79 37.41 -19.20
CA LEU A 151 -12.70 36.78 -18.25
C LEU A 151 -12.84 35.27 -18.50
N ASN A 152 -13.03 34.84 -19.76
CA ASN A 152 -13.15 33.43 -20.10
C ASN A 152 -11.92 32.63 -19.67
N SER A 153 -10.71 33.15 -19.95
CA SER A 153 -9.46 32.50 -19.49
C SER A 153 -9.38 32.40 -17.96
N ARG A 154 -9.89 33.38 -17.22
CA ARG A 154 -9.92 33.35 -15.75
C ARG A 154 -10.97 32.41 -15.21
N LEU A 155 -12.10 32.26 -15.88
CA LEU A 155 -13.13 31.28 -15.53
C LEU A 155 -12.65 29.85 -15.78
N GLU A 156 -11.92 29.60 -16.87
CA GLU A 156 -11.29 28.28 -17.10
C GLU A 156 -10.29 27.91 -15.99
N ARG A 157 -9.44 28.86 -15.57
CA ARG A 157 -8.54 28.68 -14.44
C ARG A 157 -9.31 28.38 -13.14
N LEU A 158 -10.38 29.09 -12.88
CA LEU A 158 -11.24 28.90 -11.72
C LEU A 158 -11.84 27.50 -11.70
N GLU A 159 -12.31 27.02 -12.85
CA GLU A 159 -12.85 25.68 -12.98
C GLU A 159 -11.79 24.59 -12.66
N VAL A 160 -10.55 24.76 -13.14
CA VAL A 160 -9.43 23.87 -12.82
C VAL A 160 -9.15 23.85 -11.31
N LEU A 161 -9.12 25.03 -10.66
CA LEU A 161 -8.89 25.13 -9.22
C LEU A 161 -10.02 24.47 -8.40
N ARG A 162 -11.28 24.63 -8.85
CA ARG A 162 -12.42 23.94 -8.21
C ARG A 162 -12.31 22.42 -8.31
N LYS A 163 -11.93 21.90 -9.47
CA LYS A 163 -11.69 20.46 -9.66
C LYS A 163 -10.54 19.96 -8.77
N ARG A 164 -9.45 20.74 -8.63
CA ARG A 164 -8.36 20.40 -7.70
C ARG A 164 -8.85 20.37 -6.24
N GLN A 165 -9.59 21.38 -5.81
CA GLN A 165 -10.16 21.43 -4.46
C GLN A 165 -11.08 20.24 -4.18
N GLN A 166 -11.91 19.86 -5.13
CA GLN A 166 -12.77 18.67 -5.01
C GLN A 166 -11.94 17.39 -4.88
N ARG A 167 -10.84 17.24 -5.63
CA ARG A 167 -9.94 16.10 -5.51
C ARG A 167 -9.26 16.03 -4.14
N ILE A 168 -8.85 17.17 -3.59
CA ILE A 168 -8.29 17.26 -2.24
C ILE A 168 -9.30 16.74 -1.21
N GLN A 169 -10.54 17.23 -1.25
CA GLN A 169 -11.60 16.76 -0.35
C GLN A 169 -11.85 15.27 -0.48
N GLN A 170 -11.93 14.76 -1.70
CA GLN A 170 -12.09 13.32 -1.92
C GLN A 170 -10.91 12.50 -1.39
N ALA A 171 -9.68 13.00 -1.54
CA ALA A 171 -8.50 12.35 -1.00
C ALA A 171 -8.50 12.33 0.55
N GLU A 172 -8.95 13.39 1.20
CA GLU A 172 -9.11 13.46 2.66
C GLU A 172 -10.16 12.45 3.15
N GLU A 173 -11.31 12.36 2.47
CA GLU A 173 -12.36 11.37 2.77
C GLU A 173 -11.86 9.94 2.59
N ASN A 174 -11.16 9.67 1.48
CA ASN A 174 -10.57 8.36 1.20
C ASN A 174 -9.50 7.99 2.24
N LEU A 175 -8.66 8.94 2.66
CA LEU A 175 -7.67 8.72 3.71
C LEU A 175 -8.32 8.33 5.03
N ALA A 176 -9.36 9.04 5.45
CA ALA A 176 -10.10 8.72 6.67
C ALA A 176 -10.70 7.31 6.63
N LEU A 177 -11.25 6.93 5.47
CA LEU A 177 -11.81 5.60 5.26
C LEU A 177 -10.72 4.50 5.29
N VAL A 178 -9.58 4.72 4.61
CA VAL A 178 -8.44 3.80 4.63
C VAL A 178 -7.94 3.55 6.04
N VAL A 179 -7.76 4.61 6.84
CA VAL A 179 -7.32 4.48 8.24
C VAL A 179 -8.35 3.71 9.07
N SER A 180 -9.64 3.97 8.90
CA SER A 180 -10.71 3.24 9.59
C SER A 180 -10.71 1.74 9.24
N GLU A 181 -10.50 1.39 7.95
CA GLU A 181 -10.42 0.00 7.52
C GLU A 181 -9.18 -0.72 8.06
N GLN A 182 -8.04 -0.04 8.13
CA GLN A 182 -6.83 -0.58 8.76
C GLN A 182 -7.04 -0.89 10.24
N ASP A 183 -7.69 0.02 10.98
CA ASP A 183 -7.97 -0.17 12.40
C ASP A 183 -8.95 -1.32 12.61
N ARG A 184 -9.97 -1.44 11.75
CA ARG A 184 -10.90 -2.55 11.76
C ARG A 184 -10.20 -3.89 11.55
N LEU A 185 -9.34 -4.00 10.53
CA LEU A 185 -8.55 -5.20 10.26
C LEU A 185 -7.61 -5.57 11.41
N ASP A 186 -6.94 -4.58 11.99
CA ASP A 186 -6.07 -4.78 13.15
C ASP A 186 -6.84 -5.41 14.32
N GLN A 187 -8.03 -4.88 14.65
CA GLN A 187 -8.86 -5.41 15.73
C GLN A 187 -9.40 -6.81 15.40
N GLN A 188 -9.79 -7.07 14.15
CA GLN A 188 -10.26 -8.38 13.73
C GLN A 188 -9.17 -9.45 13.84
N ILE A 189 -7.95 -9.17 13.39
CA ILE A 189 -6.81 -10.10 13.49
C ILE A 189 -6.47 -10.36 14.96
N LYS A 190 -6.48 -9.34 15.82
CA LYS A 190 -6.26 -9.51 17.26
C LYS A 190 -7.36 -10.34 17.93
N LEU A 191 -8.60 -10.21 17.48
CA LEU A 191 -9.71 -11.02 17.97
C LEU A 191 -9.57 -12.48 17.53
N ILE A 192 -9.17 -12.74 16.27
CA ILE A 192 -8.86 -14.08 15.77
C ILE A 192 -7.76 -14.73 16.64
N ARG A 193 -6.71 -13.96 17.00
CA ARG A 193 -5.66 -14.48 17.90
C ARG A 193 -6.23 -14.83 19.27
N ALA A 194 -7.04 -13.98 19.86
CA ALA A 194 -7.64 -14.23 21.16
C ALA A 194 -8.47 -15.52 21.15
N ASP A 195 -9.26 -15.74 20.10
CA ASP A 195 -10.05 -16.96 19.94
C ASP A 195 -9.18 -18.18 19.68
N ALA A 196 -8.13 -18.10 18.88
CA ALA A 196 -7.19 -19.19 18.63
C ALA A 196 -6.55 -19.70 19.93
N VAL A 197 -6.22 -18.77 20.84
CA VAL A 197 -5.62 -19.10 22.15
C VAL A 197 -6.67 -19.61 23.13
N ALA A 198 -7.87 -19.01 23.15
CA ALA A 198 -8.89 -19.29 24.18
C ALA A 198 -9.69 -20.57 23.93
N THR A 199 -10.08 -20.86 22.69
CA THR A 199 -11.12 -21.86 22.42
C THR A 199 -10.59 -23.21 21.93
N ARG A 200 -9.37 -23.30 21.41
CA ARG A 200 -8.81 -24.49 20.73
C ARG A 200 -9.80 -25.19 19.76
N ASN A 201 -10.89 -24.52 19.41
CA ASN A 201 -11.92 -25.03 18.51
C ASN A 201 -11.65 -24.54 17.08
N ALA A 202 -11.22 -25.45 16.21
CA ALA A 202 -10.88 -25.16 14.83
C ALA A 202 -12.08 -24.64 14.01
N GLU A 203 -13.30 -25.08 14.29
CA GLU A 203 -14.50 -24.68 13.55
C GLU A 203 -14.89 -23.22 13.85
N SER A 204 -14.87 -22.83 15.12
CA SER A 204 -15.18 -21.44 15.51
C SER A 204 -14.16 -20.45 14.96
N LEU A 205 -12.87 -20.84 14.96
CA LEU A 205 -11.79 -20.06 14.38
C LEU A 205 -11.97 -19.90 12.86
N THR A 206 -12.28 -20.98 12.16
CA THR A 206 -12.53 -20.98 10.72
C THR A 206 -13.71 -20.07 10.38
N ALA A 207 -14.85 -20.20 11.08
CA ALA A 207 -16.02 -19.38 10.86
C ALA A 207 -15.73 -17.87 11.06
N ARG A 208 -14.87 -17.51 12.02
CA ARG A 208 -14.48 -16.12 12.28
C ARG A 208 -13.53 -15.57 11.21
N ILE A 209 -12.57 -16.38 10.78
CA ILE A 209 -11.70 -16.00 9.65
C ILE A 209 -12.54 -15.80 8.40
N ASP A 210 -13.50 -16.69 8.13
CA ASP A 210 -14.40 -16.59 6.97
C ASP A 210 -15.23 -15.32 6.99
N ALA A 211 -15.85 -15.00 8.13
CA ALA A 211 -16.61 -13.76 8.30
C ALA A 211 -15.74 -12.52 8.11
N THR A 212 -14.47 -12.57 8.51
CA THR A 212 -13.54 -11.45 8.31
C THR A 212 -13.19 -11.29 6.84
N VAL A 213 -12.95 -12.38 6.11
CA VAL A 213 -12.66 -12.36 4.66
C VAL A 213 -13.85 -11.89 3.84
N GLU A 214 -15.08 -12.28 4.20
CA GLU A 214 -16.29 -11.80 3.53
C GLU A 214 -16.41 -10.26 3.58
N HIS A 215 -16.03 -9.65 4.69
CA HIS A 215 -15.93 -8.19 4.78
C HIS A 215 -14.82 -7.60 3.91
N LEU A 216 -13.72 -8.34 3.70
CA LEU A 216 -12.64 -7.88 2.80
C LEU A 216 -13.10 -7.74 1.36
N ASP A 217 -14.03 -8.57 0.89
CA ASP A 217 -14.55 -8.46 -0.46
C ASP A 217 -15.20 -7.09 -0.72
N GLN A 218 -15.85 -6.53 0.29
CA GLN A 218 -16.43 -5.18 0.21
C GLN A 218 -15.32 -4.11 0.17
N THR A 219 -14.30 -4.25 1.02
CA THR A 219 -13.14 -3.36 1.03
C THR A 219 -12.37 -3.45 -0.30
N ASN A 220 -12.15 -4.66 -0.83
CA ASN A 220 -11.48 -4.87 -2.10
C ASN A 220 -12.27 -4.28 -3.28
N LYS A 221 -13.60 -4.41 -3.31
CA LYS A 221 -14.45 -3.77 -4.31
C LYS A 221 -14.33 -2.25 -4.25
N TRP A 222 -14.35 -1.67 -3.07
CA TRP A 222 -14.16 -0.24 -2.91
C TRP A 222 -12.75 0.20 -3.35
N LEU A 223 -11.71 -0.52 -2.94
CA LEU A 223 -10.32 -0.25 -3.37
C LEU A 223 -10.17 -0.29 -4.90
N SER A 224 -10.86 -1.23 -5.57
CA SER A 224 -10.83 -1.35 -7.04
C SER A 224 -11.49 -0.17 -7.76
N GLN A 225 -12.34 0.61 -7.08
CA GLN A 225 -12.96 1.83 -7.60
C GLN A 225 -12.04 3.06 -7.51
N LEU A 226 -10.97 2.97 -6.72
CA LEU A 226 -9.96 4.02 -6.63
C LEU A 226 -9.00 3.91 -7.82
N ASP A 227 -9.38 4.51 -8.95
CA ASP A 227 -8.64 4.44 -10.22
C ASP A 227 -7.15 4.84 -10.11
N GLU A 228 -6.83 5.76 -9.21
CA GLU A 228 -5.48 6.28 -8.99
C GLU A 228 -4.54 5.24 -8.35
N PHE A 229 -5.08 4.17 -7.76
CA PHE A 229 -4.32 3.15 -7.01
C PHE A 229 -4.42 1.75 -7.63
N LYS A 230 -4.87 1.63 -8.88
CA LYS A 230 -5.02 0.34 -9.59
C LYS A 230 -3.75 -0.50 -9.57
N ASP A 231 -2.59 0.13 -9.64
CA ASP A 231 -1.29 -0.57 -9.60
C ASP A 231 -1.00 -1.22 -8.24
N LEU A 232 -1.60 -0.71 -7.16
CA LEU A 232 -1.50 -1.26 -5.80
C LEU A 232 -2.58 -2.32 -5.52
N VAL A 233 -3.61 -2.43 -6.36
CA VAL A 233 -4.82 -3.24 -6.14
C VAL A 233 -4.69 -4.68 -6.70
N GLY A 234 -3.52 -5.11 -7.15
CA GLY A 234 -3.33 -6.47 -7.68
C GLY A 234 -3.79 -7.55 -6.68
N ASP A 235 -4.55 -8.53 -7.19
CA ASP A 235 -5.04 -9.66 -6.39
C ASP A 235 -3.91 -10.62 -6.00
N LEU A 236 -4.16 -11.41 -4.95
CA LEU A 236 -3.32 -12.54 -4.61
C LEU A 236 -3.33 -13.55 -5.77
N PRO A 237 -2.17 -14.11 -6.12
CA PRO A 237 -2.13 -15.16 -7.14
C PRO A 237 -2.94 -16.36 -6.69
N ALA A 238 -3.81 -16.88 -7.57
CA ALA A 238 -4.50 -18.14 -7.34
C ALA A 238 -3.51 -19.29 -7.50
N THR A 239 -2.79 -19.63 -6.42
CA THR A 239 -1.83 -20.73 -6.32
C THR A 239 -2.30 -21.73 -5.27
N GLU A 240 -1.91 -23.00 -5.40
CA GLU A 240 -2.19 -24.00 -4.36
C GLU A 240 -1.35 -23.73 -3.09
N GLN A 241 -0.17 -23.15 -3.25
CA GLN A 241 0.73 -22.82 -2.14
C GLN A 241 0.43 -21.46 -1.55
N ARG A 242 0.64 -21.32 -0.25
CA ARG A 242 0.55 -20.04 0.47
C ARG A 242 1.61 -19.07 0.00
N VAL A 243 1.22 -17.80 -0.06
CA VAL A 243 2.12 -16.69 -0.40
C VAL A 243 2.98 -16.29 0.81
N GLY A 244 2.48 -16.51 2.02
CA GLY A 244 3.07 -16.04 3.27
C GLY A 244 2.98 -14.51 3.43
N TYR A 245 3.19 -14.01 4.65
CA TYR A 245 3.16 -12.59 5.00
C TYR A 245 4.45 -12.11 5.68
N GLU A 246 5.47 -12.97 5.79
CA GLU A 246 6.72 -12.58 6.45
C GLU A 246 7.38 -11.40 5.72
N ALA A 247 7.45 -10.28 6.42
CA ALA A 247 8.32 -9.21 6.00
C ALA A 247 9.76 -9.62 6.34
N THR A 248 10.59 -9.84 5.35
CA THR A 248 12.03 -9.74 5.55
C THR A 248 12.32 -8.27 5.85
N VAL A 249 12.09 -7.87 7.10
CA VAL A 249 12.61 -6.59 7.58
C VAL A 249 14.12 -6.79 7.59
N SER A 250 14.79 -6.44 6.52
CA SER A 250 16.23 -6.20 6.56
C SER A 250 16.43 -5.20 7.69
N ALA A 251 17.09 -5.64 8.76
CA ALA A 251 17.51 -4.74 9.82
C ALA A 251 18.13 -3.51 9.16
N PRO A 252 17.87 -2.30 9.66
CA PRO A 252 18.54 -1.12 9.14
C PRO A 252 20.04 -1.42 9.08
N PRO A 253 20.75 -1.02 8.02
CA PRO A 253 22.16 -1.30 7.89
C PRO A 253 22.80 -0.90 9.21
N ALA A 254 23.53 -1.83 9.84
CA ALA A 254 24.20 -1.58 11.12
C ALA A 254 24.93 -0.25 10.99
N ALA A 255 24.71 0.64 11.96
CA ALA A 255 25.40 1.92 11.97
C ALA A 255 26.90 1.66 11.73
N PRO A 256 27.56 2.42 10.84
CA PRO A 256 28.96 2.21 10.58
C PRO A 256 29.71 2.22 11.93
N PRO A 257 30.67 1.31 12.12
CA PRO A 257 31.42 1.25 13.38
C PRO A 257 31.97 2.63 13.69
N PRO A 258 31.94 3.06 14.95
CA PRO A 258 32.48 4.37 15.34
C PRO A 258 33.91 4.47 14.82
N LEU A 259 34.21 5.57 14.14
CA LEU A 259 35.56 5.87 13.67
C LEU A 259 36.51 5.73 14.83
N PRO A 260 37.67 5.07 14.68
CA PRO A 260 38.64 4.99 15.74
C PRO A 260 38.99 6.41 16.20
N ALA A 261 38.89 6.64 17.51
CA ALA A 261 39.23 7.93 18.11
C ALA A 261 40.61 8.36 17.59
N ALA A 262 40.66 9.57 17.02
CA ALA A 262 41.92 10.13 16.56
C ALA A 262 42.92 10.06 17.71
N SER A 263 44.00 9.30 17.55
CA SER A 263 45.08 9.23 18.49
C SER A 263 45.65 10.63 18.74
N GLU A 264 45.58 11.07 19.99
CA GLU A 264 46.18 12.34 20.38
C GLU A 264 47.64 12.41 19.94
N PRO A 265 48.11 13.55 19.42
CA PRO A 265 49.52 13.69 19.06
C PRO A 265 50.35 13.61 20.30
N VAL A 266 51.26 12.63 20.33
CA VAL A 266 52.29 12.48 21.40
C VAL A 266 53.09 13.78 21.45
N ARG A 267 52.91 14.54 22.52
CA ARG A 267 53.77 15.70 22.83
C ARG A 267 55.19 15.20 23.04
N SER A 268 56.08 15.46 22.07
CA SER A 268 57.51 15.21 22.20
C SER A 268 58.09 16.09 23.32
N ALA A 269 58.57 15.45 24.38
CA ALA A 269 59.30 16.11 25.45
C ALA A 269 60.59 16.73 24.90
N ALA A 270 60.64 18.06 24.92
CA ALA A 270 61.83 18.79 24.57
C ALA A 270 62.93 18.53 25.63
N ARG A 271 64.03 17.99 25.19
CA ARG A 271 65.26 17.73 25.95
C ARG A 271 65.88 19.05 26.37
N GLN A 272 65.81 19.36 27.67
CA GLN A 272 66.66 20.40 28.24
C GLN A 272 68.13 19.93 28.31
N ARG A 273 68.96 20.57 27.53
CA ARG A 273 70.44 20.47 27.70
C ARG A 273 70.85 21.55 28.61
N HIS A 274 71.37 21.15 29.80
CA HIS A 274 72.23 21.98 30.62
C HIS A 274 73.59 22.04 29.97
N SER A 275 74.12 23.24 29.81
CA SER A 275 75.53 23.51 29.63
C SER A 275 76.00 24.40 30.76
N SER A 276 77.11 24.01 31.36
CA SER A 276 77.92 24.60 32.40
C SER A 276 78.22 26.06 32.16
#